data_94247cff310b6ee1f895f527a44213bb
#
_entry.id   94247cff310b6ee1f895f527a44213bb
#
_cell.length_a   1.000
_cell.length_b   1.000
_cell.length_c   1.000
_cell.angle_alpha   90.00
_cell.angle_beta   90.00
_cell.angle_gamma   90.00
#
_symmetry.space_group_name_H-M   'P 1'
#
loop_
_entity.id
_entity.type
_entity.pdbx_description
1 polymer ?
#
loop_
_entity_poly.entity_id
_entity_poly.type
_entity_poly.pdbx_seq_one_letter_code
_entity_poly.pdbx_strand_id
1 'polypeptide(L)'
;MNTYTLYFDGCSKGNPGRAGAGAVIYDSAMIEIWSSAEFVGTNSTNNEAEYTGLLIGLRKAVEMGITHLLVRGDSQLIVRQMNKEYKVKSASLKPMYLEAVELSKLIDQITYQHVYREYNKRADELSNLGLV
;
A
#
# COMPACT_ATOMS: atom_id res chain seq x y z
N MET A 1 21.55 -6.07 8.22
CA MET A 1 20.93 -5.67 6.95
C MET A 1 19.90 -4.60 7.21
N ASN A 2 19.84 -3.59 6.35
CA ASN A 2 18.89 -2.49 6.53
C ASN A 2 17.51 -2.89 6.05
N THR A 3 16.52 -2.81 6.95
CA THR A 3 15.13 -3.04 6.61
C THR A 3 14.44 -1.70 6.42
N TYR A 4 13.85 -1.50 5.25
CA TYR A 4 13.04 -0.33 4.96
C TYR A 4 11.59 -0.64 5.33
N THR A 5 10.81 0.39 5.60
CA THR A 5 9.40 0.23 5.95
C THR A 5 8.53 1.02 5.00
N LEU A 6 7.53 0.36 4.44
CA LEU A 6 6.52 0.98 3.58
C LEU A 6 5.20 1.02 4.34
N TYR A 7 4.60 2.21 4.42
CA TYR A 7 3.20 2.36 4.87
C TYR A 7 2.36 2.74 3.67
N PHE A 8 1.18 2.16 3.55
CA PHE A 8 0.25 2.48 2.47
C PHE A 8 -1.15 2.69 3.01
N ASP A 9 -1.95 3.46 2.28
CA ASP A 9 -3.35 3.70 2.60
C ASP A 9 -4.11 4.10 1.35
N GLY A 10 -5.43 4.03 1.43
CA GLY A 10 -6.33 4.49 0.39
C GLY A 10 -7.65 4.89 1.00
N CYS A 11 -8.33 5.82 0.37
CA CYS A 11 -9.65 6.27 0.82
C CYS A 11 -10.56 6.53 -0.36
N SER A 12 -11.84 6.26 -0.15
CA SER A 12 -12.88 6.53 -1.14
C SER A 12 -13.98 7.35 -0.47
N LYS A 13 -14.38 8.44 -1.10
CA LYS A 13 -15.50 9.27 -0.62
C LYS A 13 -16.77 8.78 -1.30
N GLY A 14 -17.47 7.86 -0.60
CA GLY A 14 -18.72 7.27 -1.09
C GLY A 14 -18.68 5.76 -1.31
N ASN A 15 -17.51 5.16 -1.39
CA ASN A 15 -17.23 3.71 -1.47
C ASN A 15 -18.26 2.91 -2.31
N PRO A 16 -18.33 3.06 -3.67
CA PRO A 16 -17.33 3.72 -4.49
C PRO A 16 -17.55 5.23 -4.60
N GLY A 17 -16.50 5.94 -5.00
CA GLY A 17 -16.52 7.36 -5.19
C GLY A 17 -15.14 7.89 -5.57
N ARG A 18 -14.95 9.19 -5.39
CA ARG A 18 -13.63 9.80 -5.58
C ARG A 18 -12.67 9.16 -4.60
N ALA A 19 -11.54 8.70 -5.09
CA ALA A 19 -10.59 7.95 -4.28
C ALA A 19 -9.16 8.47 -4.44
N GLY A 20 -8.42 8.41 -3.33
CA GLY A 20 -7.01 8.76 -3.30
C GLY A 20 -6.21 7.66 -2.64
N ALA A 21 -4.92 7.61 -2.95
CA ALA A 21 -3.99 6.62 -2.41
C ALA A 21 -2.72 7.30 -1.94
N GLY A 22 -2.11 6.75 -0.90
CA GLY A 22 -0.87 7.26 -0.34
C GLY A 22 0.09 6.15 0.00
N ALA A 23 1.38 6.44 -0.14
CA ALA A 23 2.44 5.53 0.22
C ALA A 23 3.65 6.32 0.71
N VAL A 24 4.34 5.79 1.70
CA VAL A 24 5.52 6.42 2.27
C VAL A 24 6.54 5.35 2.62
N ILE A 25 7.81 5.61 2.31
CA ILE A 25 8.91 4.70 2.62
C ILE A 25 9.85 5.38 3.61
N TYR A 26 10.18 4.64 4.67
CA TYR A 26 11.14 5.03 5.69
C TYR A 26 12.39 4.16 5.57
N ASP A 27 13.55 4.74 5.84
CA ASP A 27 14.79 3.96 5.89
C ASP A 27 14.90 3.20 7.23
N SER A 28 16.01 2.52 7.46
CA SER A 28 16.22 1.72 8.66
C SER A 28 16.28 2.54 9.95
N ALA A 29 16.51 3.84 9.84
CA ALA A 29 16.48 4.76 10.97
C ALA A 29 15.11 5.41 11.14
N MET A 30 14.10 4.94 10.38
CA MET A 30 12.73 5.48 10.36
C MET A 30 12.68 6.94 9.94
N ILE A 31 13.55 7.31 9.01
CA ILE A 31 13.51 8.63 8.37
C ILE A 31 12.75 8.48 7.06
N GLU A 32 11.78 9.35 6.83
CA GLU A 32 11.01 9.36 5.59
C GLU A 32 11.93 9.72 4.42
N ILE A 33 12.06 8.82 3.45
CA ILE A 33 12.93 9.03 2.29
C ILE A 33 12.16 9.21 0.99
N TRP A 34 10.86 8.85 0.97
CA TRP A 34 10.01 9.01 -0.20
C TRP A 34 8.55 8.93 0.20
N SER A 35 7.72 9.72 -0.44
CA SER A 35 6.27 9.63 -0.27
C SER A 35 5.57 10.00 -1.58
N SER A 36 4.33 9.52 -1.73
CA SER A 36 3.49 9.85 -2.87
C SER A 36 2.03 9.90 -2.48
N ALA A 37 1.31 10.82 -3.09
CA ALA A 37 -0.13 10.93 -2.98
C ALA A 37 -0.68 10.95 -4.39
N GLU A 38 -1.63 10.06 -4.72
CA GLU A 38 -2.16 9.93 -6.07
C GLU A 38 -3.67 9.86 -6.09
N PHE A 39 -4.26 10.47 -7.11
CA PHE A 39 -5.68 10.35 -7.39
C PHE A 39 -5.92 8.99 -8.05
N VAL A 40 -6.87 8.21 -7.50
CA VAL A 40 -7.14 6.85 -7.99
C VAL A 40 -8.22 6.87 -9.06
N GLY A 41 -9.30 7.62 -8.83
CA GLY A 41 -10.41 7.66 -9.77
C GLY A 41 -11.64 8.30 -9.16
N THR A 42 -12.70 8.43 -9.96
CA THR A 42 -13.95 9.06 -9.54
C THR A 42 -14.99 8.06 -9.04
N ASN A 43 -14.76 6.77 -9.26
CA ASN A 43 -15.70 5.71 -8.91
C ASN A 43 -14.96 4.45 -8.45
N SER A 44 -14.11 4.60 -7.46
CA SER A 44 -13.29 3.51 -6.93
C SER A 44 -13.69 3.17 -5.50
N THR A 45 -13.53 1.91 -5.13
CA THR A 45 -13.81 1.46 -3.76
C THR A 45 -12.63 1.74 -2.85
N ASN A 46 -12.87 1.66 -1.52
CA ASN A 46 -11.79 1.76 -0.53
C ASN A 46 -10.71 0.69 -0.79
N ASN A 47 -11.12 -0.54 -1.09
CA ASN A 47 -10.16 -1.62 -1.31
C ASN A 47 -9.32 -1.39 -2.58
N GLU A 48 -9.92 -0.84 -3.62
CA GLU A 48 -9.17 -0.47 -4.83
C GLU A 48 -8.16 0.63 -4.54
N ALA A 49 -8.55 1.63 -3.77
CA ALA A 49 -7.65 2.72 -3.36
C ALA A 49 -6.50 2.19 -2.48
N GLU A 50 -6.81 1.29 -1.55
CA GLU A 50 -5.81 0.68 -0.68
C GLU A 50 -4.77 -0.12 -1.50
N TYR A 51 -5.22 -0.95 -2.43
CA TYR A 51 -4.31 -1.68 -3.31
C TYR A 51 -3.47 -0.74 -4.18
N THR A 52 -4.06 0.35 -4.64
CA THR A 52 -3.31 1.36 -5.40
C THR A 52 -2.16 1.92 -4.58
N GLY A 53 -2.41 2.26 -3.32
CA GLY A 53 -1.36 2.73 -2.41
C GLY A 53 -0.25 1.70 -2.23
N LEU A 54 -0.63 0.44 -2.04
CA LEU A 54 0.34 -0.65 -1.93
C LEU A 54 1.19 -0.78 -3.19
N LEU A 55 0.56 -0.76 -4.37
CA LEU A 55 1.26 -0.90 -5.64
C LEU A 55 2.24 0.24 -5.88
N ILE A 56 1.83 1.47 -5.59
CA ILE A 56 2.68 2.66 -5.73
C ILE A 56 3.95 2.47 -4.88
N GLY A 57 3.77 2.05 -3.64
CA GLY A 57 4.90 1.82 -2.73
C GLY A 57 5.80 0.68 -3.15
N LEU A 58 5.21 -0.45 -3.56
CA LEU A 58 5.99 -1.61 -3.99
C LEU A 58 6.79 -1.31 -5.25
N ARG A 59 6.20 -0.62 -6.22
CA ARG A 59 6.90 -0.21 -7.44
C ARG A 59 8.12 0.64 -7.11
N LYS A 60 7.96 1.57 -6.18
CA LYS A 60 9.06 2.44 -5.76
C LYS A 60 10.15 1.67 -5.03
N ALA A 61 9.76 0.75 -4.15
CA ALA A 61 10.72 -0.08 -3.42
C ALA A 61 11.57 -0.91 -4.39
N VAL A 62 10.94 -1.49 -5.42
CA VAL A 62 11.65 -2.24 -6.44
C VAL A 62 12.60 -1.33 -7.23
N GLU A 63 12.12 -0.15 -7.63
CA GLU A 63 12.91 0.85 -8.35
C GLU A 63 14.15 1.27 -7.56
N MET A 64 14.01 1.41 -6.23
CA MET A 64 15.11 1.80 -5.34
C MET A 64 16.07 0.66 -5.03
N GLY A 65 15.77 -0.55 -5.48
CA GLY A 65 16.60 -1.72 -5.20
C GLY A 65 16.56 -2.18 -3.76
N ILE A 66 15.46 -1.93 -3.07
CA ILE A 66 15.29 -2.36 -1.67
C ILE A 66 15.21 -3.87 -1.63
N THR A 67 16.02 -4.51 -0.76
CA THR A 67 16.08 -5.96 -0.63
C THR A 67 15.34 -6.48 0.60
N HIS A 68 15.14 -5.64 1.62
CA HIS A 68 14.45 -6.02 2.85
C HIS A 68 13.39 -4.97 3.13
N LEU A 69 12.12 -5.37 3.06
CA LEU A 69 10.99 -4.45 3.20
C LEU A 69 9.95 -4.99 4.18
N LEU A 70 9.58 -4.15 5.14
CA LEU A 70 8.43 -4.37 5.99
C LEU A 70 7.30 -3.49 5.47
N VAL A 71 6.17 -4.11 5.10
CA VAL A 71 5.01 -3.40 4.57
C VAL A 71 3.93 -3.35 5.62
N ARG A 72 3.45 -2.16 5.93
CA ARG A 72 2.42 -1.92 6.94
C ARG A 72 1.23 -1.20 6.36
N GLY A 73 0.04 -1.66 6.72
CA GLY A 73 -1.21 -1.02 6.33
C GLY A 73 -2.28 -1.29 7.36
N ASP A 74 -3.32 -0.46 7.36
CA ASP A 74 -4.43 -0.62 8.31
C ASP A 74 -5.61 -1.41 7.74
N SER A 75 -5.52 -1.87 6.49
CA SER A 75 -6.51 -2.76 5.91
C SER A 75 -6.16 -4.21 6.26
N GLN A 76 -6.88 -4.76 7.24
CA GLN A 76 -6.69 -6.15 7.63
C GLN A 76 -6.94 -7.11 6.47
N LEU A 77 -7.94 -6.80 5.63
CA LEU A 77 -8.26 -7.60 4.46
C LEU A 77 -7.07 -7.72 3.51
N ILE A 78 -6.48 -6.60 3.13
CA ILE A 78 -5.37 -6.60 2.17
C ILE A 78 -4.13 -7.27 2.76
N VAL A 79 -3.81 -6.99 4.01
CA VAL A 79 -2.67 -7.61 4.67
C VAL A 79 -2.84 -9.13 4.70
N ARG A 80 -4.03 -9.62 5.03
CA ARG A 80 -4.30 -11.06 5.05
C ARG A 80 -4.29 -11.67 3.66
N GLN A 81 -4.76 -10.94 2.65
CA GLN A 81 -4.66 -11.40 1.27
C GLN A 81 -3.19 -11.51 0.83
N MET A 82 -2.37 -10.52 1.16
CA MET A 82 -0.94 -10.57 0.81
C MET A 82 -0.18 -11.65 1.57
N ASN A 83 -0.63 -11.98 2.78
CA ASN A 83 -0.08 -13.10 3.56
C ASN A 83 -0.67 -14.44 3.15
N LYS A 84 -1.53 -14.46 2.13
CA LYS A 84 -2.18 -15.66 1.59
C LYS A 84 -3.09 -16.38 2.59
N GLU A 85 -3.55 -15.65 3.59
CA GLU A 85 -4.53 -16.17 4.55
C GLU A 85 -5.96 -16.08 4.02
N TYR A 86 -6.23 -15.07 3.15
CA TYR A 86 -7.52 -14.88 2.50
C TYR A 86 -7.35 -14.90 0.99
N LYS A 87 -8.32 -15.51 0.31
CA LYS A 87 -8.36 -15.47 -1.15
C LYS A 87 -8.94 -14.16 -1.65
N VAL A 88 -8.46 -13.69 -2.79
CA VAL A 88 -9.01 -12.52 -3.46
C VAL A 88 -10.12 -13.00 -4.40
N LYS A 89 -11.37 -12.71 -4.02
CA LYS A 89 -12.53 -13.14 -4.80
C LYS A 89 -13.08 -12.05 -5.71
N SER A 90 -12.77 -10.79 -5.42
CA SER A 90 -13.24 -9.65 -6.21
C SER A 90 -12.52 -9.59 -7.55
N ALA A 91 -13.32 -9.51 -8.63
CA ALA A 91 -12.77 -9.40 -9.98
C ALA A 91 -11.95 -8.11 -10.17
N SER A 92 -12.33 -7.02 -9.49
CA SER A 92 -11.62 -5.75 -9.62
C SER A 92 -10.30 -5.73 -8.84
N LEU A 93 -10.21 -6.50 -7.75
CA LEU A 93 -9.00 -6.53 -6.93
C LEU A 93 -7.98 -7.56 -7.39
N LYS A 94 -8.43 -8.58 -8.12
CA LYS A 94 -7.56 -9.70 -8.49
C LYS A 94 -6.35 -9.26 -9.34
N PRO A 95 -6.49 -8.42 -10.37
CA PRO A 95 -5.32 -7.95 -11.11
C PRO A 95 -4.35 -7.16 -10.25
N MET A 96 -4.87 -6.35 -9.33
CA MET A 96 -4.04 -5.56 -8.41
C MET A 96 -3.27 -6.45 -7.45
N TYR A 97 -3.95 -7.45 -6.90
CA TYR A 97 -3.32 -8.45 -6.03
C TYR A 97 -2.20 -9.20 -6.76
N LEU A 98 -2.46 -9.64 -8.00
CA LEU A 98 -1.47 -10.37 -8.78
C LEU A 98 -0.24 -9.51 -9.08
N GLU A 99 -0.44 -8.24 -9.39
CA GLU A 99 0.69 -7.31 -9.60
C GLU A 99 1.48 -7.14 -8.30
N ALA A 100 0.79 -7.00 -7.16
CA ALA A 100 1.45 -6.87 -5.86
C ALA A 100 2.29 -8.12 -5.54
N VAL A 101 1.77 -9.31 -5.85
CA VAL A 101 2.51 -10.57 -5.66
C VAL A 101 3.76 -10.60 -6.53
N GLU A 102 3.64 -10.20 -7.80
CA GLU A 102 4.80 -10.21 -8.71
C GLU A 102 5.86 -9.21 -8.26
N LEU A 103 5.46 -8.02 -7.82
CA LEU A 103 6.40 -7.03 -7.29
C LEU A 103 7.08 -7.55 -6.01
N SER A 104 6.33 -8.21 -5.15
CA SER A 104 6.87 -8.78 -3.91
C SER A 104 7.97 -9.80 -4.17
N LYS A 105 7.85 -10.57 -5.26
CA LYS A 105 8.87 -11.56 -5.64
C LYS A 105 10.19 -10.93 -6.02
N LEU A 106 10.20 -9.66 -6.38
CA LEU A 106 11.42 -8.93 -6.75
C LEU A 106 12.18 -8.38 -5.54
N ILE A 107 11.61 -8.54 -4.34
CA ILE A 107 12.22 -8.10 -3.08
C ILE A 107 12.62 -9.34 -2.30
N ASP A 108 13.91 -9.46 -1.95
CA ASP A 108 14.46 -10.67 -1.33
C ASP A 108 13.71 -11.09 -0.07
N GLN A 109 13.47 -10.15 0.84
CA GLN A 109 12.71 -10.41 2.05
C GLN A 109 11.65 -9.34 2.23
N ILE A 110 10.39 -9.76 2.24
CA ILE A 110 9.25 -8.88 2.40
C ILE A 110 8.28 -9.47 3.42
N THR A 111 7.79 -8.62 4.31
CA THR A 111 6.82 -9.00 5.35
C THR A 111 5.65 -8.03 5.29
N TYR A 112 4.44 -8.55 5.40
CA TYR A 112 3.22 -7.75 5.46
C TYR A 112 2.66 -7.78 6.87
N GLN A 113 2.43 -6.62 7.46
CA GLN A 113 1.99 -6.49 8.84
C GLN A 113 0.83 -5.51 8.94
N HIS A 114 -0.23 -5.90 9.66
CA HIS A 114 -1.34 -5.01 9.96
C HIS A 114 -0.95 -4.06 11.09
N VAL A 115 -1.33 -2.79 10.96
CA VAL A 115 -1.23 -1.80 12.04
C VAL A 115 -2.59 -1.16 12.21
N TYR A 116 -2.88 -0.65 13.41
CA TYR A 116 -4.11 0.10 13.63
C TYR A 116 -4.01 1.46 12.96
N ARG A 117 -5.16 2.01 12.60
CA ARG A 117 -5.28 3.26 11.86
C ARG A 117 -4.50 4.42 12.48
N GLU A 118 -4.49 4.50 13.81
CA GLU A 118 -3.76 5.53 14.55
C GLU A 118 -2.26 5.48 14.34
N TYR A 119 -1.73 4.36 13.87
CA TYR A 119 -0.30 4.19 13.56
C TYR A 119 -0.01 4.27 12.07
N ASN A 120 -1.01 4.68 11.27
CA ASN A 120 -0.87 4.82 9.81
C ASN A 120 -1.20 6.24 9.35
N LYS A 121 -0.94 7.23 10.20
CA LYS A 121 -1.38 8.63 9.98
C LYS A 121 -0.76 9.27 8.75
N ARG A 122 0.53 9.03 8.49
CA ARG A 122 1.20 9.64 7.35
C ARG A 122 0.62 9.15 6.03
N ALA A 123 0.42 7.85 5.89
CA ALA A 123 -0.19 7.29 4.68
C ALA A 123 -1.65 7.74 4.53
N ASP A 124 -2.38 7.84 5.63
CA ASP A 124 -3.76 8.37 5.62
C ASP A 124 -3.78 9.81 5.12
N GLU A 125 -2.89 10.67 5.63
CA GLU A 125 -2.76 12.05 5.16
C GLU A 125 -2.50 12.09 3.65
N LEU A 126 -1.59 11.25 3.17
CA LEU A 126 -1.24 11.20 1.75
C LEU A 126 -2.42 10.73 0.90
N SER A 127 -3.18 9.75 1.38
CA SER A 127 -4.35 9.26 0.65
C SER A 127 -5.40 10.35 0.49
N ASN A 128 -5.58 11.17 1.52
CA ASN A 128 -6.51 12.32 1.47
C ASN A 128 -5.98 13.42 0.53
N LEU A 129 -4.67 13.65 0.51
CA LEU A 129 -4.07 14.59 -0.45
C LEU A 129 -4.30 14.14 -1.89
N GLY A 130 -4.36 12.84 -2.14
CA GLY A 130 -4.65 12.30 -3.47
C GLY A 130 -6.03 12.64 -3.99
N LEU A 131 -6.94 13.08 -3.11
CA LEU A 131 -8.30 13.48 -3.50
C LEU A 131 -8.36 14.90 -4.09
N VAL A 132 -7.34 15.67 -3.91
CA VAL A 132 -7.32 17.09 -4.29
C VAL A 132 -6.87 17.29 -5.73
#